data_eb7a4865daaf811d3c4ccab3c825ebcc
#
_entry.id   eb7a4865daaf811d3c4ccab3c825ebcc
#
_cell.length_a   1.000
_cell.length_b   1.000
_cell.length_c   1.000
_cell.angle_alpha   90.00
_cell.angle_beta   90.00
_cell.angle_gamma   90.00
#
_symmetry.space_group_name_H-M   'P 1'
#
loop_
_entity.id
_entity.type
_entity.pdbx_description
1 polymer ?
#
loop_
_entity_poly.entity_id
_entity_poly.type
_entity_poly.pdbx_seq_one_letter_code
_entity_poly.pdbx_strand_id
1 'polypeptide(L)'
;MDLNNNPLVKKAYASPKLRQYLLNKGTMFLYCDYAGFALQNAYGAACCTVFNRTIRLTAKKLPISKDYGSNYGEVLAIIFSLDTLAAAYAALEHPPKIAVVYTDCIRISHLLAQRNHSQTRNELARTELSAALATFNSKCPAITLQIKYISKHKKNNDLHRLAHNAAREAARSLILS
;
A
#
# COMPACT_ATOMS: atom_id res chain seq x y z
N MET A 1 11.54 4.16 12.64
CA MET A 1 12.67 3.74 11.73
C MET A 1 13.26 4.99 11.12
N ASP A 2 14.56 5.20 11.28
CA ASP A 2 15.28 6.32 10.64
C ASP A 2 15.48 6.01 9.15
N LEU A 3 14.69 6.64 8.30
CA LEU A 3 14.74 6.44 6.84
C LEU A 3 15.99 7.07 6.20
N ASN A 4 16.60 8.07 6.82
CA ASN A 4 17.77 8.77 6.25
C ASN A 4 18.98 7.85 6.12
N ASN A 5 19.14 6.91 7.04
CA ASN A 5 20.24 5.94 7.04
C ASN A 5 19.85 4.57 6.45
N ASN A 6 18.62 4.39 6.01
CA ASN A 6 18.16 3.11 5.50
C ASN A 6 18.82 2.77 4.14
N PRO A 7 19.48 1.60 4.03
CA PRO A 7 20.17 1.21 2.79
C PRO A 7 19.25 1.11 1.57
N LEU A 8 17.98 0.72 1.76
CA LEU A 8 17.02 0.63 0.66
C LEU A 8 16.64 2.02 0.13
N VAL A 9 16.56 3.02 1.01
CA VAL A 9 16.35 4.42 0.59
C VAL A 9 17.53 4.91 -0.24
N LYS A 10 18.77 4.67 0.22
CA LYS A 10 19.97 5.04 -0.55
C LYS A 10 20.01 4.35 -1.92
N LYS A 11 19.64 3.05 -1.99
CA LYS A 11 19.53 2.30 -3.25
C LYS A 11 18.43 2.84 -4.16
N ALA A 12 17.27 3.22 -3.61
CA ALA A 12 16.18 3.80 -4.39
C ALA A 12 16.61 5.11 -5.07
N TYR A 13 17.33 5.98 -4.36
CA TYR A 13 17.89 7.21 -4.94
C TYR A 13 18.99 6.95 -5.97
N ALA A 14 19.78 5.90 -5.81
CA ALA A 14 20.82 5.50 -6.76
C ALA A 14 20.26 4.84 -8.02
N SER A 15 19.06 4.25 -7.96
CA SER A 15 18.41 3.59 -9.09
C SER A 15 17.86 4.59 -10.09
N PRO A 16 18.33 4.62 -11.37
CA PRO A 16 17.80 5.55 -12.38
C PRO A 16 16.29 5.40 -12.57
N LYS A 17 15.78 4.16 -12.50
CA LYS A 17 14.36 3.85 -12.67
C LYS A 17 13.51 4.37 -11.52
N LEU A 18 13.96 4.21 -10.26
CA LEU A 18 13.20 4.66 -9.10
C LEU A 18 13.37 6.16 -8.87
N ARG A 19 14.52 6.72 -9.23
CA ARG A 19 14.81 8.15 -9.11
C ARG A 19 13.79 9.02 -9.84
N GLN A 20 13.27 8.60 -10.99
CA GLN A 20 12.23 9.35 -11.69
C GLN A 20 10.95 9.50 -10.87
N TYR A 21 10.57 8.48 -10.09
CA TYR A 21 9.42 8.57 -9.18
C TYR A 21 9.69 9.48 -7.99
N LEU A 22 10.92 9.44 -7.46
CA LEU A 22 11.35 10.30 -6.36
C LEU A 22 11.39 11.78 -6.76
N LEU A 23 11.77 12.08 -8.00
CA LEU A 23 11.88 13.45 -8.52
C LEU A 23 10.57 13.98 -9.13
N ASN A 24 9.55 13.12 -9.30
CA ASN A 24 8.27 13.52 -9.85
C ASN A 24 7.57 14.54 -8.93
N LYS A 25 6.99 15.58 -9.54
CA LYS A 25 6.20 16.59 -8.84
C LYS A 25 4.72 16.40 -9.18
N GLY A 26 3.86 16.44 -8.18
CA GLY A 26 2.41 16.39 -8.37
C GLY A 26 1.79 14.98 -8.40
N THR A 27 2.60 13.92 -8.55
CA THR A 27 2.13 12.53 -8.44
C THR A 27 2.68 11.89 -7.16
N MET A 28 1.81 11.37 -6.33
CA MET A 28 2.20 10.54 -5.17
C MET A 28 2.21 9.07 -5.57
N PHE A 29 3.31 8.39 -5.30
CA PHE A 29 3.43 6.94 -5.49
C PHE A 29 3.37 6.25 -4.15
N LEU A 30 2.55 5.21 -4.05
CA LEU A 30 2.35 4.42 -2.85
C LEU A 30 2.66 2.96 -3.18
N TYR A 31 3.56 2.36 -2.40
CA TYR A 31 3.88 0.93 -2.50
C TYR A 31 3.33 0.26 -1.27
N CYS A 32 2.34 -0.60 -1.43
CA CYS A 32 1.73 -1.32 -0.31
C CYS A 32 2.13 -2.79 -0.28
N ASP A 33 2.16 -3.35 0.91
CA ASP A 33 2.43 -4.75 1.12
C ASP A 33 1.72 -5.27 2.37
N TYR A 34 1.41 -6.55 2.35
CA TYR A 34 0.81 -7.30 3.46
C TYR A 34 1.77 -8.38 3.95
N ALA A 35 1.79 -8.62 5.25
CA ALA A 35 2.46 -9.75 5.84
C ALA A 35 1.52 -10.54 6.76
N GLY A 36 1.42 -11.84 6.54
CA GLY A 36 0.64 -12.75 7.35
C GLY A 36 1.47 -13.90 7.87
N PHE A 37 1.37 -14.17 9.17
CA PHE A 37 1.96 -15.31 9.88
C PHE A 37 0.82 -16.09 10.53
N ALA A 38 0.13 -16.91 9.74
CA ALA A 38 -1.11 -17.60 10.12
C ALA A 38 -0.97 -18.43 11.41
N LEU A 39 0.14 -19.16 11.57
CA LEU A 39 0.43 -19.95 12.77
C LEU A 39 0.55 -19.09 14.05
N GLN A 40 0.89 -17.82 13.91
CA GLN A 40 1.06 -16.88 15.02
C GLN A 40 -0.13 -15.92 15.14
N ASN A 41 -1.11 -16.05 14.26
CA ASN A 41 -2.24 -15.12 14.13
C ASN A 41 -1.78 -13.65 14.10
N ALA A 42 -0.69 -13.40 13.37
CA ALA A 42 -0.02 -12.11 13.30
C ALA A 42 -0.04 -11.56 11.88
N TYR A 43 -0.64 -10.40 11.71
CA TYR A 43 -0.87 -9.78 10.40
C TYR A 43 -0.50 -8.31 10.43
N GLY A 44 0.08 -7.82 9.35
CA GLY A 44 0.49 -6.43 9.23
C GLY A 44 0.33 -5.90 7.82
N ALA A 45 0.11 -4.61 7.70
CA ALA A 45 0.13 -3.87 6.45
C ALA A 45 1.08 -2.69 6.53
N ALA A 46 1.68 -2.34 5.41
CA ALA A 46 2.53 -1.17 5.30
C ALA A 46 2.34 -0.45 3.97
N CYS A 47 2.65 0.83 3.98
CA CYS A 47 2.63 1.71 2.82
C CYS A 47 3.89 2.58 2.82
N CYS A 48 4.68 2.47 1.76
CA CYS A 48 5.78 3.38 1.46
C CYS A 48 5.28 4.43 0.48
N THR A 49 5.19 5.68 0.93
CA THR A 49 4.76 6.82 0.09
C THR A 49 5.96 7.59 -0.42
N VAL A 50 5.89 8.01 -1.68
CA VAL A 50 6.88 8.86 -2.34
C VAL A 50 6.17 10.06 -2.93
N PHE A 51 6.52 11.25 -2.46
CA PHE A 51 5.96 12.49 -2.96
C PHE A 51 6.94 13.65 -2.76
N ASN A 52 7.13 14.46 -3.80
CA ASN A 52 7.99 15.64 -3.75
C ASN A 52 9.35 15.35 -3.09
N ARG A 53 10.07 14.34 -3.55
CA ARG A 53 11.37 13.89 -3.05
C ARG A 53 11.37 13.35 -1.61
N THR A 54 10.21 13.19 -1.00
CA THR A 54 10.09 12.67 0.35
C THR A 54 9.61 11.24 0.32
N ILE A 55 10.30 10.35 1.02
CA ILE A 55 9.87 8.98 1.28
C ILE A 55 9.34 8.92 2.72
N ARG A 56 8.12 8.39 2.89
CA ARG A 56 7.54 8.11 4.20
C ARG A 56 7.12 6.65 4.26
N LEU A 57 7.25 6.04 5.41
CA LEU A 57 6.88 4.66 5.65
C LEU A 57 5.90 4.61 6.81
N THR A 58 4.72 4.08 6.55
CA THR A 58 3.69 3.85 7.57
C THR A 58 3.37 2.36 7.61
N ALA A 59 3.14 1.83 8.79
CA ALA A 59 2.77 0.44 8.96
C ALA A 59 1.86 0.28 10.17
N LYS A 60 1.00 -0.74 10.12
CA LYS A 60 0.14 -1.10 11.26
C LYS A 60 -0.03 -2.60 11.38
N LYS A 61 -0.22 -3.09 12.60
CA LYS A 61 -0.73 -4.42 12.85
C LYS A 61 -2.20 -4.47 12.48
N LEU A 62 -2.59 -5.54 11.78
CA LEU A 62 -3.98 -5.73 11.37
C LEU A 62 -4.71 -6.58 12.42
N PRO A 63 -5.88 -6.14 12.92
CA PRO A 63 -6.68 -6.90 13.88
C PRO A 63 -7.50 -7.99 13.16
N ILE A 64 -6.82 -8.94 12.53
CA ILE A 64 -7.46 -10.04 11.82
C ILE A 64 -7.54 -11.23 12.79
N SER A 65 -8.75 -11.73 13.02
CA SER A 65 -9.01 -12.90 13.85
C SER A 65 -8.97 -14.22 13.08
N LYS A 66 -9.07 -14.15 11.73
CA LYS A 66 -9.10 -15.33 10.86
C LYS A 66 -8.33 -15.03 9.57
N ASP A 67 -7.52 -15.99 9.14
CA ASP A 67 -6.83 -15.91 7.86
C ASP A 67 -7.80 -16.15 6.69
N TYR A 68 -8.01 -15.12 5.89
CA TYR A 68 -8.81 -15.17 4.65
C TYR A 68 -7.94 -15.35 3.40
N GLY A 69 -6.63 -15.58 3.57
CA GLY A 69 -5.65 -15.77 2.51
C GLY A 69 -4.96 -14.50 2.03
N SER A 70 -3.88 -14.68 1.29
CA SER A 70 -2.99 -13.58 0.87
C SER A 70 -3.70 -12.51 0.03
N ASN A 71 -4.59 -12.88 -0.88
CA ASN A 71 -5.33 -11.92 -1.71
C ASN A 71 -6.17 -10.94 -0.88
N TYR A 72 -6.82 -11.44 0.18
CA TYR A 72 -7.57 -10.58 1.09
C TYR A 72 -6.64 -9.67 1.89
N GLY A 73 -5.54 -10.21 2.39
CA GLY A 73 -4.52 -9.42 3.08
C GLY A 73 -3.94 -8.30 2.21
N GLU A 74 -3.66 -8.57 0.94
CA GLU A 74 -3.21 -7.55 -0.01
C GLU A 74 -4.27 -6.45 -0.24
N VAL A 75 -5.54 -6.80 -0.27
CA VAL A 75 -6.62 -5.81 -0.33
C VAL A 75 -6.64 -4.93 0.92
N LEU A 76 -6.43 -5.48 2.10
CA LEU A 76 -6.31 -4.69 3.33
C LEU A 76 -5.11 -3.73 3.30
N ALA A 77 -3.99 -4.13 2.69
CA ALA A 77 -2.84 -3.23 2.48
C ALA A 77 -3.17 -2.09 1.50
N ILE A 78 -3.95 -2.36 0.45
CA ILE A 78 -4.46 -1.32 -0.45
C ILE A 78 -5.36 -0.34 0.32
N ILE A 79 -6.31 -0.84 1.11
CA ILE A 79 -7.21 -0.01 1.92
C ILE A 79 -6.40 0.86 2.88
N PHE A 80 -5.41 0.28 3.55
CA PHE A 80 -4.50 1.05 4.41
C PHE A 80 -3.75 2.15 3.65
N SER A 81 -3.38 1.90 2.39
CA SER A 81 -2.73 2.91 1.55
C SER A 81 -3.69 4.04 1.15
N LEU A 82 -4.97 3.74 0.94
CA LEU A 82 -6.00 4.76 0.69
C LEU A 82 -6.21 5.65 1.94
N ASP A 83 -6.23 5.07 3.14
CA ASP A 83 -6.30 5.81 4.39
C ASP A 83 -5.07 6.72 4.56
N THR A 84 -3.87 6.18 4.27
CA THR A 84 -2.60 6.93 4.32
C THR A 84 -2.61 8.10 3.34
N LEU A 85 -3.11 7.88 2.12
CA LEU A 85 -3.24 8.92 1.09
C LEU A 85 -4.26 9.99 1.50
N ALA A 86 -5.41 9.61 2.05
CA ALA A 86 -6.41 10.56 2.53
C ALA A 86 -5.88 11.43 3.68
N ALA A 87 -5.13 10.84 4.60
CA ALA A 87 -4.47 11.58 5.68
C ALA A 87 -3.41 12.56 5.14
N ALA A 88 -2.62 12.13 4.14
CA ALA A 88 -1.65 12.99 3.48
C ALA A 88 -2.32 14.14 2.72
N TYR A 89 -3.44 13.86 2.03
CA TYR A 89 -4.23 14.87 1.33
C TYR A 89 -4.72 15.98 2.27
N ALA A 90 -5.22 15.60 3.44
CA ALA A 90 -5.71 16.55 4.43
C ALA A 90 -4.60 17.38 5.10
N ALA A 91 -3.37 16.83 5.18
CA ALA A 91 -2.25 17.46 5.89
C ALA A 91 -1.34 18.31 5.00
N LEU A 92 -1.40 18.14 3.67
CA LEU A 92 -0.52 18.83 2.73
C LEU A 92 -1.16 20.13 2.24
N GLU A 93 -0.39 21.21 2.25
CA GLU A 93 -0.79 22.48 1.64
C GLU A 93 -1.01 22.35 0.12
N HIS A 94 -0.15 21.56 -0.53
CA HIS A 94 -0.24 21.24 -1.95
C HIS A 94 -0.36 19.74 -2.15
N PRO A 95 -1.57 19.17 -2.05
CA PRO A 95 -1.80 17.74 -2.19
C PRO A 95 -1.56 17.26 -3.63
N PRO A 96 -1.29 15.97 -3.83
CA PRO A 96 -1.12 15.41 -5.17
C PRO A 96 -2.40 15.49 -5.97
N LYS A 97 -2.28 15.71 -7.28
CA LYS A 97 -3.40 15.60 -8.25
C LYS A 97 -3.60 14.17 -8.73
N ILE A 98 -2.52 13.40 -8.75
CA ILE A 98 -2.51 12.00 -9.19
C ILE A 98 -1.88 11.17 -8.07
N ALA A 99 -2.49 10.04 -7.79
CA ALA A 99 -1.93 9.02 -6.90
C ALA A 99 -1.90 7.66 -7.59
N VAL A 100 -0.79 6.96 -7.45
CA VAL A 100 -0.61 5.61 -8.00
C VAL A 100 -0.26 4.66 -6.88
N VAL A 101 -1.17 3.73 -6.57
CA VAL A 101 -0.95 2.65 -5.59
C VAL A 101 -0.44 1.42 -6.33
N TYR A 102 0.76 0.98 -5.96
CA TYR A 102 1.34 -0.27 -6.43
C TYR A 102 1.13 -1.37 -5.40
N THR A 103 0.56 -2.48 -5.83
CA THR A 103 0.30 -3.69 -5.04
C THR A 103 0.87 -4.92 -5.74
N ASP A 104 1.21 -5.95 -4.99
CA ASP A 104 1.56 -7.24 -5.56
C ASP A 104 0.35 -8.22 -5.63
N CYS A 105 -0.85 -7.73 -5.37
CA CYS A 105 -2.10 -8.45 -5.63
C CYS A 105 -2.30 -8.70 -7.12
N ILE A 106 -2.00 -9.92 -7.58
CA ILE A 106 -2.12 -10.32 -8.99
C ILE A 106 -3.56 -10.16 -9.52
N ARG A 107 -4.55 -10.32 -8.64
CA ARG A 107 -5.97 -10.26 -9.01
C ARG A 107 -6.59 -8.87 -8.94
N ILE A 108 -5.80 -7.84 -8.68
CA ILE A 108 -6.34 -6.48 -8.46
C ILE A 108 -7.23 -5.99 -9.63
N SER A 109 -6.83 -6.24 -10.87
CA SER A 109 -7.63 -5.84 -12.04
C SER A 109 -9.01 -6.52 -12.09
N HIS A 110 -9.08 -7.78 -11.66
CA HIS A 110 -10.35 -8.51 -11.57
C HIS A 110 -11.23 -8.00 -10.44
N LEU A 111 -10.64 -7.68 -9.29
CA LEU A 111 -11.36 -7.12 -8.15
C LEU A 111 -11.96 -5.75 -8.47
N LEU A 112 -11.24 -4.92 -9.22
CA LEU A 112 -11.69 -3.60 -9.65
C LEU A 112 -12.74 -3.65 -10.78
N ALA A 113 -12.73 -4.69 -11.63
CA ALA A 113 -13.61 -4.80 -12.79
C ALA A 113 -15.08 -5.15 -12.47
N GLN A 114 -15.47 -5.24 -11.19
CA GLN A 114 -16.84 -5.51 -10.72
C GLN A 114 -17.52 -6.75 -11.36
N ARG A 115 -16.74 -7.70 -11.89
CA ARG A 115 -17.30 -8.93 -12.46
C ARG A 115 -17.72 -9.89 -11.34
N ASN A 116 -18.91 -10.47 -11.47
CA ASN A 116 -19.43 -11.45 -10.50
C ASN A 116 -18.49 -12.66 -10.41
N HIS A 117 -18.01 -12.94 -9.22
CA HIS A 117 -17.14 -14.08 -8.95
C HIS A 117 -17.81 -15.03 -7.95
N SER A 118 -17.82 -16.32 -8.28
CA SER A 118 -18.43 -17.38 -7.50
C SER A 118 -17.66 -17.78 -6.22
N GLN A 119 -16.57 -17.11 -5.88
CA GLN A 119 -15.77 -17.43 -4.70
C GLN A 119 -15.99 -16.42 -3.56
N THR A 120 -16.59 -16.86 -2.48
CA THR A 120 -16.95 -16.07 -1.27
C THR A 120 -15.81 -15.22 -0.70
N ARG A 121 -14.55 -15.72 -0.75
CA ARG A 121 -13.36 -14.99 -0.25
C ARG A 121 -13.02 -13.76 -1.10
N ASN A 122 -13.16 -13.87 -2.41
CA ASN A 122 -12.91 -12.75 -3.32
C ASN A 122 -14.04 -11.72 -3.27
N GLU A 123 -15.25 -12.15 -2.92
CA GLU A 123 -16.41 -11.27 -2.77
C GLU A 123 -16.26 -10.35 -1.55
N LEU A 124 -15.79 -10.87 -0.40
CA LEU A 124 -15.49 -10.05 0.77
C LEU A 124 -14.42 -9.01 0.45
N ALA A 125 -13.29 -9.43 -0.13
CA ALA A 125 -12.21 -8.54 -0.52
C ALA A 125 -12.69 -7.43 -1.48
N ARG A 126 -13.53 -7.79 -2.46
CA ARG A 126 -14.11 -6.84 -3.42
C ARG A 126 -15.05 -5.85 -2.74
N THR A 127 -15.91 -6.33 -1.85
CA THR A 127 -16.86 -5.48 -1.13
C THR A 127 -16.16 -4.45 -0.28
N GLU A 128 -15.15 -4.87 0.49
CA GLU A 128 -14.36 -3.95 1.33
C GLU A 128 -13.56 -2.96 0.49
N LEU A 129 -12.93 -3.41 -0.61
CA LEU A 129 -12.21 -2.53 -1.51
C LEU A 129 -13.15 -1.49 -2.15
N SER A 130 -14.32 -1.91 -2.61
CA SER A 130 -15.30 -1.01 -3.22
C SER A 130 -15.81 0.04 -2.22
N ALA A 131 -16.08 -0.36 -0.98
CA ALA A 131 -16.48 0.56 0.09
C ALA A 131 -15.36 1.57 0.42
N ALA A 132 -14.11 1.09 0.50
CA ALA A 132 -12.95 1.94 0.75
C ALA A 132 -12.73 2.94 -0.39
N LEU A 133 -12.87 2.53 -1.65
CA LEU A 133 -12.77 3.42 -2.81
C LEU A 133 -13.86 4.48 -2.82
N ALA A 134 -15.11 4.12 -2.50
CA ALA A 134 -16.21 5.08 -2.40
C ALA A 134 -15.93 6.12 -1.31
N THR A 135 -15.46 5.67 -0.14
CA THR A 135 -15.07 6.56 0.97
C THR A 135 -13.91 7.46 0.58
N PHE A 136 -12.88 6.92 -0.08
CA PHE A 136 -11.74 7.70 -0.55
C PHE A 136 -12.16 8.78 -1.56
N ASN A 137 -12.95 8.41 -2.57
CA ASN A 137 -13.44 9.35 -3.60
C ASN A 137 -14.28 10.50 -2.99
N SER A 138 -15.05 10.21 -1.95
CA SER A 138 -15.79 11.24 -1.21
C SER A 138 -14.87 12.20 -0.45
N LYS A 139 -13.80 11.68 0.17
CA LYS A 139 -12.85 12.50 0.94
C LYS A 139 -11.85 13.28 0.09
N CYS A 140 -11.47 12.72 -1.06
CA CYS A 140 -10.40 13.22 -1.91
C CYS A 140 -10.85 13.33 -3.38
N PRO A 141 -11.93 14.07 -3.69
CA PRO A 141 -12.53 14.08 -5.04
C PRO A 141 -11.61 14.69 -6.11
N ALA A 142 -10.60 15.46 -5.72
CA ALA A 142 -9.66 16.09 -6.63
C ALA A 142 -8.48 15.19 -7.04
N ILE A 143 -8.35 13.99 -6.46
CA ILE A 143 -7.26 13.07 -6.78
C ILE A 143 -7.69 12.08 -7.85
N THR A 144 -6.93 12.01 -8.95
CA THR A 144 -7.02 10.89 -9.90
C THR A 144 -6.25 9.70 -9.34
N LEU A 145 -6.99 8.69 -8.85
CA LEU A 145 -6.42 7.48 -8.29
C LEU A 145 -6.22 6.39 -9.35
N GLN A 146 -5.06 5.73 -9.31
CA GLN A 146 -4.75 4.54 -10.09
C GLN A 146 -4.25 3.45 -9.14
N ILE A 147 -4.75 2.22 -9.28
CA ILE A 147 -4.24 1.05 -8.55
C ILE A 147 -3.65 0.09 -9.59
N LYS A 148 -2.38 -0.27 -9.43
CA LYS A 148 -1.63 -1.05 -10.40
C LYS A 148 -0.92 -2.23 -9.75
N TYR A 149 -0.93 -3.36 -10.45
CA TYR A 149 -0.08 -4.48 -10.10
C TYR A 149 1.39 -4.14 -10.37
N ILE A 150 2.27 -4.34 -9.37
CA ILE A 150 3.69 -3.97 -9.46
C ILE A 150 4.49 -4.82 -10.44
N SER A 151 3.93 -5.95 -10.91
CA SER A 151 4.50 -6.87 -11.88
C SER A 151 5.78 -7.62 -11.43
N LYS A 152 6.46 -8.26 -12.40
CA LYS A 152 7.68 -9.05 -12.18
C LYS A 152 8.86 -8.23 -11.62
N HIS A 153 8.76 -6.90 -11.62
CA HIS A 153 9.83 -6.00 -11.17
C HIS A 153 9.84 -5.74 -9.66
N LYS A 154 8.93 -6.34 -8.88
CA LYS A 154 8.87 -6.14 -7.43
C LYS A 154 10.18 -6.49 -6.72
N LYS A 155 10.90 -7.53 -7.16
CA LYS A 155 12.16 -7.97 -6.55
C LYS A 155 13.27 -6.91 -6.61
N ASN A 156 13.23 -6.03 -7.61
CA ASN A 156 14.21 -4.97 -7.83
C ASN A 156 13.68 -3.58 -7.47
N ASN A 157 12.54 -3.52 -6.76
CA ASN A 157 11.96 -2.26 -6.32
C ASN A 157 12.22 -2.07 -4.82
N ASP A 158 13.22 -1.26 -4.49
CA ASP A 158 13.62 -1.02 -3.10
C ASP A 158 12.54 -0.27 -2.30
N LEU A 159 11.67 0.51 -2.95
CA LEU A 159 10.53 1.18 -2.30
C LEU A 159 9.45 0.17 -1.88
N HIS A 160 9.16 -0.82 -2.73
CA HIS A 160 8.28 -1.92 -2.35
C HIS A 160 8.90 -2.79 -1.25
N ARG A 161 10.22 -3.03 -1.29
CA ARG A 161 10.92 -3.77 -0.23
C ARG A 161 10.86 -3.08 1.12
N LEU A 162 10.86 -1.74 1.15
CA LEU A 162 10.61 -0.98 2.38
C LEU A 162 9.23 -1.31 2.97
N ALA A 163 8.17 -1.27 2.14
CA ALA A 163 6.83 -1.65 2.57
C ALA A 163 6.78 -3.11 3.05
N HIS A 164 7.38 -4.04 2.31
CA HIS A 164 7.46 -5.46 2.66
C HIS A 164 8.07 -5.68 4.05
N ASN A 165 9.24 -5.09 4.30
CA ASN A 165 9.92 -5.23 5.59
C ASN A 165 9.08 -4.64 6.73
N ALA A 166 8.49 -3.45 6.52
CA ALA A 166 7.66 -2.79 7.52
C ALA A 166 6.36 -3.55 7.83
N ALA A 167 5.71 -4.16 6.83
CA ALA A 167 4.54 -5.01 7.05
C ALA A 167 4.89 -6.23 7.93
N ARG A 168 6.05 -6.86 7.70
CA ARG A 168 6.53 -7.98 8.51
C ARG A 168 6.86 -7.58 9.94
N GLU A 169 7.49 -6.43 10.14
CA GLU A 169 7.76 -5.87 11.47
C GLU A 169 6.46 -5.55 12.21
N ALA A 170 5.51 -4.89 11.54
CA ALA A 170 4.21 -4.56 12.12
C ALA A 170 3.42 -5.81 12.52
N ALA A 171 3.44 -6.87 11.70
CA ALA A 171 2.79 -8.13 12.04
C ALA A 171 3.36 -8.76 13.32
N ARG A 172 4.68 -8.67 13.52
CA ARG A 172 5.39 -9.26 14.66
C ARG A 172 5.42 -8.37 15.91
N SER A 173 5.09 -7.08 15.77
CA SER A 173 5.11 -6.16 16.91
C SER A 173 4.13 -6.64 18.00
N LEU A 174 4.61 -6.67 19.24
CA LEU A 174 3.74 -6.85 20.40
C LEU A 174 2.80 -5.66 20.46
N ILE A 175 1.50 -5.89 20.66
CA ILE A 175 0.59 -4.81 21.05
C ILE A 175 1.00 -4.51 22.49
N LEU A 176 1.72 -3.41 22.69
CA LEU A 176 1.86 -2.84 24.02
C LEU A 176 0.47 -2.33 24.39
N SER A 177 -0.23 -3.15 25.14
CA SER A 177 -1.52 -2.82 25.78
C SER A 177 -1.33 -1.78 26.87
#